data_9712066db2bfabbe2f9ee3f9f3cf1da8
#
_entry.id   9712066db2bfabbe2f9ee3f9f3cf1da8
#
_cell.length_a   1.000
_cell.length_b   1.000
_cell.length_c   1.000
_cell.angle_alpha   90.00
_cell.angle_beta   90.00
_cell.angle_gamma   90.00
#
_symmetry.space_group_name_H-M   'P 1'
#
loop_
_entity.id
_entity.type
_entity.pdbx_description
1 polymer ?
#
loop_
_entity_poly.entity_id
_entity_poly.type
_entity_poly.pdbx_seq_one_letter_code
_entity_poly.pdbx_strand_id
1 'polypeptide(L)'
;TVTEPWMFRGSADLIRDAILLRYRFTPYLYSAEYNASKTGAPIMRALVYDFQDDPNVYEESFEFLFGRDILVANVIEEGAKTRKVYLPAGCKWYDWSDKMRCYEGGQTIEIPVTMASIPMFIREGAVIAMADNQLMTMEGDHTTDLHLIVAPKGTVTTTLYDDDGVTNDFK
;
A
#
# COMPACT_ATOMS: atom_id res chain seq x y z
N THR A 1 -3.51 -28.44 2.71
CA THR A 1 -2.88 -28.39 1.37
C THR A 1 -2.25 -27.01 1.25
N VAL A 2 -0.94 -26.95 1.06
CA VAL A 2 -0.25 -25.68 0.78
C VAL A 2 -0.57 -25.32 -0.66
N THR A 3 -1.05 -24.09 -0.87
CA THR A 3 -1.35 -23.57 -2.21
C THR A 3 -0.17 -22.72 -2.66
N GLU A 4 0.41 -23.05 -3.82
CA GLU A 4 1.61 -22.41 -4.35
C GLU A 4 1.26 -21.55 -5.58
N PRO A 5 1.94 -20.42 -5.80
CA PRO A 5 1.65 -19.52 -6.92
C PRO A 5 1.63 -20.20 -8.30
N TRP A 6 2.51 -21.16 -8.54
CA TRP A 6 2.61 -21.89 -9.80
C TRP A 6 1.48 -22.89 -10.05
N MET A 7 0.65 -23.19 -9.05
CA MET A 7 -0.54 -24.03 -9.21
C MET A 7 -1.63 -23.31 -10.02
N PHE A 8 -1.60 -22.00 -10.08
CA PHE A 8 -2.53 -21.15 -10.81
C PHE A 8 -2.01 -20.84 -12.22
N ARG A 9 -1.98 -21.84 -13.10
CA ARG A 9 -1.34 -21.74 -14.43
C ARG A 9 -1.77 -20.54 -15.27
N GLY A 10 -3.03 -20.12 -15.20
CA GLY A 10 -3.56 -18.97 -15.95
C GLY A 10 -3.26 -17.61 -15.32
N SER A 11 -2.69 -17.57 -14.09
CA SER A 11 -2.49 -16.33 -13.32
C SER A 11 -1.05 -16.16 -12.84
N ALA A 12 -0.12 -17.02 -13.26
CA ALA A 12 1.26 -17.01 -12.79
C ALA A 12 1.96 -15.66 -13.04
N ASP A 13 1.73 -15.04 -14.19
CA ASP A 13 2.31 -13.73 -14.52
C ASP A 13 1.73 -12.62 -13.64
N LEU A 14 0.42 -12.63 -13.41
CA LEU A 14 -0.26 -11.67 -12.51
C LEU A 14 0.25 -11.79 -11.07
N ILE A 15 0.46 -13.02 -10.61
CA ILE A 15 1.01 -13.28 -9.27
C ILE A 15 2.46 -12.77 -9.19
N ARG A 16 3.27 -13.03 -10.23
CA ARG A 16 4.63 -12.50 -10.31
C ARG A 16 4.65 -10.99 -10.24
N ASP A 17 3.82 -10.32 -11.02
CA ASP A 17 3.74 -8.85 -11.04
C ASP A 17 3.35 -8.28 -9.66
N ALA A 18 2.42 -8.91 -8.97
CA ALA A 18 2.03 -8.54 -7.62
C ALA A 18 3.19 -8.73 -6.61
N ILE A 19 3.97 -9.82 -6.74
CA ILE A 19 5.16 -10.05 -5.91
C ILE A 19 6.22 -8.98 -6.21
N LEU A 20 6.49 -8.68 -7.47
CA LEU A 20 7.45 -7.64 -7.87
C LEU A 20 7.02 -6.26 -7.35
N LEU A 21 5.74 -5.93 -7.43
CA LEU A 21 5.22 -4.70 -6.84
C LEU A 21 5.47 -4.65 -5.33
N ARG A 22 5.24 -5.76 -4.62
CA ARG A 22 5.54 -5.84 -3.19
C ARG A 22 7.03 -5.59 -2.89
N TYR A 23 7.94 -6.16 -3.67
CA TYR A 23 9.37 -5.93 -3.50
C TYR A 23 9.73 -4.45 -3.69
N ARG A 24 9.11 -3.78 -4.65
CA ARG A 24 9.30 -2.34 -4.84
C ARG A 24 8.84 -1.50 -3.65
N PHE A 25 7.87 -1.96 -2.87
CA PHE A 25 7.44 -1.30 -1.64
C PHE A 25 8.38 -1.51 -0.44
N THR A 26 9.48 -2.26 -0.59
CA THR A 26 10.38 -2.57 0.53
C THR A 26 10.86 -1.34 1.31
N PRO A 27 11.31 -0.23 0.69
CA PRO A 27 11.74 0.95 1.45
C PRO A 27 10.62 1.56 2.31
N TYR A 28 9.40 1.60 1.76
CA TYR A 28 8.22 2.05 2.51
C TYR A 28 7.85 1.09 3.64
N LEU A 29 7.85 -0.21 3.36
CA LEU A 29 7.54 -1.25 4.32
C LEU A 29 8.54 -1.26 5.47
N TYR A 30 9.84 -1.17 5.17
CA TYR A 30 10.89 -1.18 6.18
C TYR A 30 10.79 0.03 7.12
N SER A 31 10.48 1.21 6.57
CA SER A 31 10.18 2.39 7.38
C SER A 31 8.93 2.21 8.25
N ALA A 32 7.90 1.53 7.74
CA ALA A 32 6.69 1.21 8.51
C ALA A 32 6.99 0.19 9.64
N GLU A 33 7.84 -0.81 9.39
CA GLU A 33 8.30 -1.78 10.38
C GLU A 33 9.12 -1.12 11.49
N TYR A 34 10.04 -0.23 11.14
CA TYR A 34 10.78 0.57 12.11
C TYR A 34 9.83 1.40 12.99
N ASN A 35 8.88 2.08 12.38
CA ASN A 35 7.88 2.84 13.13
C ASN A 35 7.04 1.93 14.05
N ALA A 36 6.64 0.75 13.57
CA ALA A 36 5.92 -0.25 14.37
C ALA A 36 6.75 -0.68 15.59
N SER A 37 8.06 -0.88 15.43
CA SER A 37 8.97 -1.26 16.54
C SER A 37 9.07 -0.19 17.62
N LYS A 38 8.89 1.09 17.27
CA LYS A 38 8.97 2.23 18.21
C LYS A 38 7.64 2.56 18.87
N THR A 39 6.52 2.37 18.16
CA THR A 39 5.21 2.89 18.57
C THR A 39 4.17 1.80 18.82
N GLY A 40 4.40 0.58 18.34
CA GLY A 40 3.39 -0.49 18.31
C GLY A 40 2.32 -0.29 17.23
N ALA A 41 2.43 0.71 16.36
CA ALA A 41 1.46 0.94 15.30
C ALA A 41 1.47 -0.21 14.29
N PRO A 42 0.32 -0.82 13.96
CA PRO A 42 0.29 -1.93 13.01
C PRO A 42 0.65 -1.47 11.60
N ILE A 43 1.30 -2.35 10.83
CA ILE A 43 1.65 -2.11 9.43
C ILE A 43 0.40 -2.27 8.55
N MET A 44 -0.36 -3.35 8.76
CA MET A 44 -1.69 -3.50 8.17
C MET A 44 -2.73 -3.04 9.19
N ARG A 45 -3.48 -1.99 8.86
CA ARG A 45 -4.40 -1.32 9.78
C ARG A 45 -5.83 -1.42 9.31
N ALA A 46 -6.75 -1.76 10.21
CA ALA A 46 -8.16 -1.50 9.95
C ALA A 46 -8.38 0.02 9.77
N LEU A 47 -9.31 0.40 8.89
CA LEU A 47 -9.56 1.83 8.63
C LEU A 47 -9.91 2.60 9.89
N VAL A 48 -10.64 1.99 10.81
CA VAL A 48 -11.02 2.60 12.09
C VAL A 48 -9.82 2.98 12.97
N TYR A 49 -8.65 2.38 12.75
CA TYR A 49 -7.44 2.74 13.51
C TYR A 49 -7.02 4.20 13.31
N ASP A 50 -7.10 4.69 12.06
CA ASP A 50 -6.73 6.07 11.70
C ASP A 50 -7.94 7.01 11.51
N PHE A 51 -9.17 6.47 11.36
CA PHE A 51 -10.38 7.22 11.02
C PHE A 51 -11.51 6.98 12.04
N GLN A 52 -11.19 7.15 13.32
CA GLN A 52 -12.12 6.85 14.44
C GLN A 52 -13.38 7.73 14.44
N ASP A 53 -13.33 8.90 13.85
CA ASP A 53 -14.45 9.84 13.77
C ASP A 53 -15.36 9.59 12.54
N ASP A 54 -15.03 8.60 11.71
CA ASP A 54 -15.82 8.25 10.52
C ASP A 54 -16.59 6.94 10.76
N PRO A 55 -17.90 7.02 11.05
CA PRO A 55 -18.70 5.83 11.38
C PRO A 55 -18.81 4.83 10.21
N ASN A 56 -18.55 5.25 8.97
CA ASN A 56 -18.66 4.36 7.82
C ASN A 56 -17.51 3.33 7.76
N VAL A 57 -16.44 3.52 8.53
CA VAL A 57 -15.32 2.56 8.57
C VAL A 57 -15.41 1.53 9.69
N TYR A 58 -16.40 1.63 10.60
CA TYR A 58 -16.47 0.76 11.78
C TYR A 58 -16.71 -0.72 11.44
N GLU A 59 -17.51 -0.97 10.42
CA GLU A 59 -17.83 -2.33 9.96
C GLU A 59 -17.10 -2.70 8.65
N GLU A 60 -16.18 -1.85 8.16
CA GLU A 60 -15.44 -2.14 6.95
C GLU A 60 -14.37 -3.21 7.20
N SER A 61 -14.49 -4.35 6.51
CA SER A 61 -13.64 -5.53 6.71
C SER A 61 -12.79 -5.89 5.48
N PHE A 62 -13.06 -5.29 4.31
CA PHE A 62 -12.43 -5.64 3.04
C PHE A 62 -11.51 -4.55 2.49
N GLU A 63 -11.37 -3.47 3.26
CA GLU A 63 -10.45 -2.39 2.99
C GLU A 63 -9.55 -2.20 4.20
N PHE A 64 -8.29 -1.89 3.96
CA PHE A 64 -7.32 -1.67 5.03
C PHE A 64 -6.28 -0.65 4.60
N LEU A 65 -5.55 -0.10 5.56
CA LEU A 65 -4.36 0.69 5.28
C LEU A 65 -3.11 -0.21 5.30
N PHE A 66 -2.30 -0.10 4.27
CA PHE A 66 -0.93 -0.59 4.26
C PHE A 66 0.00 0.56 4.67
N GLY A 67 0.63 0.43 5.83
CA GLY A 67 1.23 1.56 6.53
C GLY A 67 0.15 2.56 6.95
N ARG A 68 0.47 3.84 6.89
CA ARG A 68 -0.45 4.94 7.20
C ARG A 68 -1.10 5.55 5.97
N ASP A 69 -0.50 5.33 4.80
CA ASP A 69 -0.65 6.21 3.65
C ASP A 69 -1.29 5.54 2.45
N ILE A 70 -1.42 4.21 2.42
CA ILE A 70 -1.96 3.48 1.28
C ILE A 70 -3.22 2.71 1.71
N LEU A 71 -4.38 3.10 1.19
CA LEU A 71 -5.60 2.31 1.29
C LEU A 71 -5.59 1.23 0.23
N VAL A 72 -5.86 0.00 0.63
CA VAL A 72 -5.97 -1.17 -0.26
C VAL A 72 -7.39 -1.72 -0.18
N ALA A 73 -8.04 -1.85 -1.33
CA ALA A 73 -9.39 -2.38 -1.44
C ALA A 73 -9.39 -3.70 -2.24
N ASN A 74 -9.25 -4.82 -1.54
CA ASN A 74 -9.18 -6.13 -2.16
C ASN A 74 -10.41 -6.45 -3.01
N VAL A 75 -10.18 -7.06 -4.18
CA VAL A 75 -11.24 -7.66 -5.01
C VAL A 75 -11.42 -9.10 -4.53
N ILE A 76 -12.53 -9.37 -3.83
CA ILE A 76 -12.79 -10.65 -3.17
C ILE A 76 -13.85 -11.51 -3.86
N GLU A 77 -14.62 -10.91 -4.79
CA GLU A 77 -15.69 -11.61 -5.49
C GLU A 77 -15.19 -12.18 -6.82
N GLU A 78 -15.43 -13.48 -7.03
CA GLU A 78 -15.09 -14.14 -8.28
C GLU A 78 -15.84 -13.50 -9.46
N GLY A 79 -15.10 -13.19 -10.52
CA GLY A 79 -15.66 -12.61 -11.74
C GLY A 79 -16.09 -11.15 -11.63
N ALA A 80 -15.80 -10.46 -10.52
CA ALA A 80 -16.12 -9.05 -10.37
C ALA A 80 -15.57 -8.21 -11.54
N LYS A 81 -16.37 -7.26 -12.03
CA LYS A 81 -15.99 -6.29 -13.06
C LYS A 81 -15.84 -4.88 -12.49
N THR A 82 -16.41 -4.66 -11.33
CA THR A 82 -16.28 -3.41 -10.57
C THR A 82 -16.04 -3.72 -9.09
N ARG A 83 -15.46 -2.76 -8.38
CA ARG A 83 -15.31 -2.76 -6.92
C ARG A 83 -15.79 -1.43 -6.37
N LYS A 84 -16.70 -1.47 -5.41
CA LYS A 84 -17.06 -0.31 -4.61
C LYS A 84 -16.02 -0.12 -3.51
N VAL A 85 -15.48 1.07 -3.39
CA VAL A 85 -14.44 1.43 -2.42
C VAL A 85 -14.92 2.61 -1.61
N TYR A 86 -14.91 2.48 -0.29
CA TYR A 86 -15.14 3.61 0.59
C TYR A 86 -13.85 4.37 0.83
N LEU A 87 -13.81 5.64 0.52
CA LEU A 87 -12.69 6.53 0.79
C LEU A 87 -12.96 7.30 2.09
N PRO A 88 -12.25 6.99 3.20
CA PRO A 88 -12.48 7.62 4.50
C PRO A 88 -12.45 9.16 4.46
N ALA A 89 -13.31 9.77 5.27
CA ALA A 89 -13.44 11.21 5.37
C ALA A 89 -12.20 11.87 6.00
N GLY A 90 -12.07 13.20 5.82
CA GLY A 90 -11.04 14.03 6.46
C GLY A 90 -9.77 14.24 5.65
N CYS A 91 -9.62 13.60 4.50
CA CYS A 91 -8.51 13.82 3.55
C CYS A 91 -8.94 13.49 2.13
N LYS A 92 -8.09 13.85 1.16
CA LYS A 92 -8.23 13.41 -0.23
C LYS A 92 -7.47 12.11 -0.44
N TRP A 93 -7.87 11.41 -1.51
CA TRP A 93 -7.30 10.14 -1.92
C TRP A 93 -6.93 10.18 -3.39
N TYR A 94 -5.76 9.65 -3.72
CA TYR A 94 -5.22 9.63 -5.09
C TYR A 94 -5.16 8.18 -5.59
N ASP A 95 -5.86 7.91 -6.69
CA ASP A 95 -5.90 6.59 -7.30
C ASP A 95 -4.53 6.21 -7.86
N TRP A 96 -3.97 5.12 -7.37
CA TRP A 96 -2.70 4.59 -7.83
C TRP A 96 -2.71 4.22 -9.31
N SER A 97 -3.80 3.64 -9.78
CA SER A 97 -3.92 3.06 -11.12
C SER A 97 -4.36 4.06 -12.19
N ASP A 98 -5.05 5.15 -11.81
CA ASP A 98 -5.58 6.17 -12.73
C ASP A 98 -4.80 7.49 -12.62
N LYS A 99 -3.49 7.45 -12.91
CA LYS A 99 -2.61 8.63 -13.01
C LYS A 99 -2.74 9.59 -11.84
N MET A 100 -2.91 9.05 -10.64
CA MET A 100 -3.12 9.84 -9.42
C MET A 100 -4.39 10.71 -9.47
N ARG A 101 -5.46 10.23 -10.08
CA ARG A 101 -6.76 10.90 -10.03
C ARG A 101 -7.20 11.11 -8.60
N CYS A 102 -7.56 12.35 -8.29
CA CYS A 102 -7.90 12.77 -6.95
C CYS A 102 -9.39 12.62 -6.67
N TYR A 103 -9.72 12.08 -5.50
CA TYR A 103 -11.07 11.98 -4.96
C TYR A 103 -11.14 12.66 -3.59
N GLU A 104 -12.27 13.29 -3.29
CA GLU A 104 -12.57 13.72 -1.92
C GLU A 104 -12.87 12.48 -1.04
N GLY A 105 -12.48 12.53 0.23
CA GLY A 105 -12.88 11.51 1.19
C GLY A 105 -14.34 11.63 1.62
N GLY A 106 -14.84 10.66 2.38
CA GLY A 106 -16.21 10.58 2.87
C GLY A 106 -17.21 10.09 1.82
N GLN A 107 -16.76 9.34 0.81
CA GLN A 107 -17.62 8.83 -0.25
C GLN A 107 -17.26 7.40 -0.67
N THR A 108 -18.24 6.69 -1.20
CA THR A 108 -18.02 5.43 -1.90
C THR A 108 -17.91 5.70 -3.40
N ILE A 109 -16.84 5.21 -4.00
CA ILE A 109 -16.66 5.23 -5.46
C ILE A 109 -16.79 3.82 -6.02
N GLU A 110 -17.10 3.71 -7.30
CA GLU A 110 -17.09 2.43 -8.02
C GLU A 110 -16.02 2.48 -9.12
N ILE A 111 -15.10 1.53 -9.10
CA ILE A 111 -13.99 1.46 -10.04
C ILE A 111 -14.04 0.15 -10.84
N PRO A 112 -13.65 0.16 -12.12
CA PRO A 112 -13.53 -1.05 -12.92
C PRO A 112 -12.36 -1.89 -12.41
N VAL A 113 -12.53 -3.23 -12.40
CA VAL A 113 -11.48 -4.15 -11.98
C VAL A 113 -11.35 -5.34 -12.94
N THR A 114 -10.18 -5.92 -12.95
CA THR A 114 -9.82 -7.12 -13.68
C THR A 114 -9.05 -8.06 -12.76
N MET A 115 -8.66 -9.23 -13.24
CA MET A 115 -7.79 -10.15 -12.50
C MET A 115 -6.41 -9.56 -12.15
N ALA A 116 -5.95 -8.53 -12.87
CA ALA A 116 -4.70 -7.83 -12.60
C ALA A 116 -4.86 -6.66 -11.63
N SER A 117 -6.08 -6.31 -11.24
CA SER A 117 -6.33 -5.10 -10.45
C SER A 117 -5.98 -5.32 -8.98
N ILE A 118 -5.16 -4.42 -8.44
CA ILE A 118 -4.92 -4.24 -7.01
C ILE A 118 -5.30 -2.79 -6.70
N PRO A 119 -6.58 -2.52 -6.38
CA PRO A 119 -7.03 -1.16 -6.12
C PRO A 119 -6.31 -0.59 -4.89
N MET A 120 -5.57 0.50 -5.11
CA MET A 120 -4.85 1.24 -4.07
C MET A 120 -5.09 2.73 -4.21
N PHE A 121 -5.19 3.41 -3.08
CA PHE A 121 -5.35 4.86 -3.02
C PHE A 121 -4.35 5.45 -2.06
N ILE A 122 -3.65 6.49 -2.51
CA ILE A 122 -2.65 7.18 -1.71
C ILE A 122 -3.30 8.32 -0.95
N ARG A 123 -3.08 8.36 0.36
CA ARG A 123 -3.59 9.41 1.23
C ARG A 123 -2.96 10.76 0.89
N GLU A 124 -3.75 11.82 0.91
CA GLU A 124 -3.25 13.20 0.76
C GLU A 124 -2.14 13.50 1.78
N GLY A 125 -1.05 14.07 1.31
CA GLY A 125 0.12 14.39 2.13
C GLY A 125 1.11 13.22 2.29
N ALA A 126 0.89 12.10 1.62
CA ALA A 126 1.81 10.98 1.65
C ALA A 126 3.01 11.16 0.71
N VAL A 127 4.14 10.61 1.11
CA VAL A 127 5.32 10.39 0.27
C VAL A 127 5.72 8.92 0.40
N ILE A 128 5.52 8.18 -0.66
CA ILE A 128 5.80 6.74 -0.70
C ILE A 128 7.15 6.53 -1.38
N ALA A 129 8.12 6.02 -0.64
CA ALA A 129 9.42 5.63 -1.20
C ALA A 129 9.35 4.19 -1.71
N MET A 130 9.69 3.98 -2.97
CA MET A 130 9.74 2.68 -3.62
C MET A 130 11.13 2.45 -4.20
N ALA A 131 11.55 1.18 -4.25
CA ALA A 131 12.71 0.81 -5.03
C ALA A 131 12.43 1.02 -6.54
N ASP A 132 13.37 1.64 -7.25
CA ASP A 132 13.20 1.90 -8.69
C ASP A 132 13.37 0.63 -9.51
N ASN A 133 14.26 -0.26 -9.10
CA ASN A 133 14.53 -1.53 -9.77
C ASN A 133 13.71 -2.69 -9.18
N GLN A 134 13.60 -3.76 -9.97
CA GLN A 134 13.01 -5.02 -9.55
C GLN A 134 14.05 -5.82 -8.76
N LEU A 135 13.94 -5.79 -7.43
CA LEU A 135 14.79 -6.63 -6.59
C LEU A 135 14.33 -8.09 -6.68
N MET A 136 15.27 -9.00 -6.90
CA MET A 136 15.03 -10.44 -6.89
C MET A 136 15.35 -11.06 -5.53
N THR A 137 16.06 -10.34 -4.68
CA THR A 137 16.48 -10.73 -3.34
C THR A 137 16.60 -9.49 -2.47
N MET A 138 16.53 -9.70 -1.17
CA MET A 138 16.82 -8.69 -0.15
C MET A 138 18.26 -8.78 0.36
N GLU A 139 19.08 -9.68 -0.19
CA GLU A 139 20.48 -9.83 0.18
C GLU A 139 21.38 -8.94 -0.68
N GLY A 140 22.39 -8.34 -0.08
CA GLY A 140 23.43 -7.54 -0.75
C GLY A 140 23.27 -6.02 -0.57
N ASP A 141 24.01 -5.25 -1.35
CA ASP A 141 23.95 -3.78 -1.33
C ASP A 141 22.65 -3.30 -1.96
N HIS A 142 21.78 -2.76 -1.11
CA HIS A 142 20.45 -2.28 -1.46
C HIS A 142 20.40 -0.78 -1.74
N THR A 143 21.55 -0.13 -1.97
CA THR A 143 21.59 1.25 -2.46
C THR A 143 20.92 1.33 -3.82
N THR A 144 19.62 1.40 -3.82
CA THR A 144 18.82 1.55 -5.01
C THR A 144 18.37 3.00 -5.13
N ASP A 145 18.31 3.48 -6.33
CA ASP A 145 17.62 4.73 -6.61
C ASP A 145 16.16 4.59 -6.15
N LEU A 146 15.67 5.61 -5.46
CA LEU A 146 14.31 5.63 -4.96
C LEU A 146 13.37 6.34 -5.92
N HIS A 147 12.27 5.69 -6.21
CA HIS A 147 11.13 6.32 -6.85
C HIS A 147 10.16 6.86 -5.78
N LEU A 148 9.98 8.18 -5.74
CA LEU A 148 9.07 8.81 -4.79
C LEU A 148 7.73 9.12 -5.43
N ILE A 149 6.67 8.57 -4.85
CA ILE A 149 5.29 8.93 -5.20
C ILE A 149 4.78 9.91 -4.16
N VAL A 150 4.37 11.08 -4.62
CA VAL A 150 3.95 12.19 -3.77
C VAL A 150 2.48 12.51 -4.02
N ALA A 151 1.66 12.40 -2.98
CA ALA A 151 0.29 12.89 -2.96
C ALA A 151 0.27 14.29 -2.33
N PRO A 152 0.12 15.38 -3.11
CA PRO A 152 0.43 16.71 -2.65
C PRO A 152 -0.53 17.23 -1.57
N LYS A 153 0.03 17.88 -0.53
CA LYS A 153 -0.70 18.65 0.49
C LYS A 153 0.24 19.69 1.10
N GLY A 154 0.38 20.84 0.47
CA GLY A 154 1.28 21.87 0.98
C GLY A 154 2.72 21.35 1.15
N THR A 155 3.36 21.67 2.27
CA THR A 155 4.67 21.13 2.64
C THR A 155 4.47 19.89 3.50
N VAL A 156 5.06 18.78 3.09
CA VAL A 156 4.99 17.49 3.80
C VAL A 156 6.41 17.02 4.12
N THR A 157 6.57 16.45 5.31
CA THR A 157 7.81 15.80 5.73
C THR A 157 7.51 14.33 6.02
N THR A 158 8.32 13.45 5.49
CA THR A 158 8.30 12.02 5.82
C THR A 158 9.69 11.56 6.25
N THR A 159 9.75 10.45 6.94
CA THR A 159 11.02 9.83 7.34
C THR A 159 11.15 8.51 6.61
N LEU A 160 12.27 8.34 5.93
CA LEU A 160 12.72 7.05 5.43
C LEU A 160 13.69 6.46 6.44
N TYR A 161 13.45 5.24 6.86
CA TYR A 161 14.39 4.46 7.66
C TYR A 161 15.16 3.50 6.76
N ASP A 162 16.46 3.47 6.97
CA ASP A 162 17.37 2.55 6.31
C ASP A 162 18.53 2.21 7.26
N ASP A 163 19.09 1.00 7.13
CA ASP A 163 20.26 0.53 7.86
C ASP A 163 21.03 -0.50 7.03
N ASP A 164 22.09 -1.08 7.55
CA ASP A 164 22.91 -2.07 6.84
C ASP A 164 22.31 -3.48 6.84
N GLY A 165 21.17 -3.70 7.51
CA GLY A 165 20.48 -4.98 7.61
C GLY A 165 21.24 -6.09 8.35
N VAL A 166 22.40 -5.81 8.94
CA VAL A 166 23.32 -6.81 9.50
C VAL A 166 23.75 -6.48 10.93
N THR A 167 24.13 -5.24 11.21
CA THR A 167 24.62 -4.84 12.53
C THR A 167 23.48 -4.36 13.43
N ASN A 168 23.76 -4.29 14.74
CA ASN A 168 22.83 -3.71 15.72
C ASN A 168 23.07 -2.21 15.94
N ASP A 169 23.84 -1.55 15.07
CA ASP A 169 24.22 -0.14 15.19
C ASP A 169 23.16 0.83 14.61
N PHE A 170 21.96 0.34 14.35
CA PHE A 170 20.80 1.13 13.93
C PHE A 170 20.32 2.00 15.10
N LYS A 171 20.79 3.23 15.20
CA LYS A 171 20.36 4.18 16.25
C LYS A 171 19.68 5.40 15.67
#